data_126f37414d9723ae7f71f4e2c05a7c3a
#
_entry.id   126f37414d9723ae7f71f4e2c05a7c3a
#
_cell.length_a   1.000
_cell.length_b   1.000
_cell.length_c   1.000
_cell.angle_alpha   90.00
_cell.angle_beta   90.00
_cell.angle_gamma   90.00
#
_symmetry.space_group_name_H-M   'P 1'
#
loop_
_entity.id
_entity.type
_entity.pdbx_description
1 polymer ?
#
loop_
_entity_poly.entity_id
_entity_poly.type
_entity_poly.pdbx_seq_one_letter_code
_entity_poly.pdbx_strand_id
1 'polypeptide(L)'
;MSGPASAPFGHHPWLTRRPEWTALEDHRAQGIPHPRLRELFETDPERARRYRVRAGDLLIDYSKHLINDETLALLQELATATDVFGLRDAMFRGERVNTTENRAVLHTALRAPRDAVIEVDGENVVPAVHEVLDRMADFAGRVRSGEWTGHTGRRIRTVVNIGIGGSDLGPAMAYEALRAFTDRDLTVRFVSNVDGADLHEALRDLDPAETLFIVASKTFTTIETITNATSARSWLLAGLGAQGRTGEQGRTGDEAEDKAVAKHFVALSTNAEKVADFGIDTANMFEFWDWVGGRYSYDSAIGLSLMIAIGPDRFREMLDGFHVIDEHFRTAPPESNAPLLMGLLGIWYGNFHDAQSHAVLPYSHYLSRFTAYLQQLDMESNGKSVDRDGRPVEWQTGPVVWGTPGTNGQHAYYQLIHQGTKLIPADFIGFARPVADLSEDLKAQHDLLMANFFAQTQALAFGKTAEEVRAEGVPEEQVAPRTFRGNHPTTTILAPELTPSVLGQLVALYEHKVFVQGAVWNIDSFDQWGVELGKVLAKRVEPALSEGADVPGLDPSTAALVADYRELKLREVK
;
A
#
# COMPACT_ATOMS: atom_id res chain seq x y z
N MET A 1 -33.71 -7.82 23.62
CA MET A 1 -33.63 -6.67 22.71
C MET A 1 -32.75 -5.62 23.40
N SER A 2 -31.46 -5.71 23.22
CA SER A 2 -30.51 -4.67 23.62
C SER A 2 -30.55 -3.59 22.54
N GLY A 3 -30.88 -2.35 22.93
CA GLY A 3 -30.85 -1.19 22.03
C GLY A 3 -29.45 -0.98 21.45
N PRO A 4 -29.35 -0.28 20.30
CA PRO A 4 -28.07 0.01 19.71
C PRO A 4 -27.21 0.76 20.72
N ALA A 5 -25.98 0.27 20.96
CA ALA A 5 -24.99 0.98 21.73
C ALA A 5 -24.82 2.37 21.09
N SER A 6 -24.90 3.44 21.91
CA SER A 6 -24.60 4.81 21.45
C SER A 6 -23.23 4.80 20.80
N ALA A 7 -23.13 5.33 19.57
CA ALA A 7 -21.86 5.51 18.91
C ALA A 7 -20.90 6.27 19.84
N PRO A 8 -19.67 5.83 20.03
CA PRO A 8 -18.71 6.46 20.95
C PRO A 8 -18.34 7.89 20.56
N PHE A 9 -18.60 8.29 19.33
CA PHE A 9 -18.44 9.64 18.79
C PHE A 9 -19.85 10.10 18.38
N GLY A 10 -20.39 11.16 18.97
CA GLY A 10 -21.77 11.63 18.78
C GLY A 10 -22.20 11.76 17.30
N HIS A 11 -23.50 11.99 17.05
CA HIS A 11 -24.01 12.22 15.69
C HIS A 11 -23.24 13.36 15.00
N HIS A 12 -22.53 13.04 13.91
CA HIS A 12 -21.82 14.04 13.13
C HIS A 12 -22.80 14.81 12.23
N PRO A 13 -22.73 16.15 12.17
CA PRO A 13 -23.46 16.93 11.19
C PRO A 13 -23.11 16.46 9.77
N TRP A 14 -24.08 16.49 8.86
CA TRP A 14 -23.89 16.12 7.46
C TRP A 14 -22.81 16.98 6.81
N LEU A 15 -21.80 16.36 6.19
CA LEU A 15 -20.58 17.03 5.76
C LEU A 15 -20.86 18.22 4.83
N THR A 16 -21.70 18.03 3.79
CA THR A 16 -22.02 19.07 2.80
C THR A 16 -22.92 20.19 3.35
N ARG A 17 -23.46 20.06 4.57
CA ARG A 17 -24.24 21.09 5.24
C ARG A 17 -23.44 21.89 6.28
N ARG A 18 -22.16 21.61 6.42
CA ARG A 18 -21.29 22.36 7.30
C ARG A 18 -20.96 23.71 6.70
N PRO A 19 -20.92 24.78 7.53
CA PRO A 19 -20.51 26.11 7.04
C PRO A 19 -19.14 26.11 6.38
N GLU A 20 -18.19 25.31 6.89
CA GLU A 20 -16.83 25.19 6.37
C GLU A 20 -16.81 24.56 4.99
N TRP A 21 -17.70 23.60 4.70
CA TRP A 21 -17.87 23.03 3.37
C TRP A 21 -18.44 24.06 2.39
N THR A 22 -19.50 24.75 2.78
CA THR A 22 -20.11 25.82 1.96
C THR A 22 -19.13 26.96 1.69
N ALA A 23 -18.29 27.33 2.67
CA ALA A 23 -17.24 28.33 2.47
C ALA A 23 -16.22 27.90 1.41
N LEU A 24 -15.85 26.62 1.35
CA LEU A 24 -14.98 26.08 0.30
C LEU A 24 -15.66 26.04 -1.08
N GLU A 25 -16.98 25.71 -1.15
CA GLU A 25 -17.76 25.79 -2.37
C GLU A 25 -17.82 27.23 -2.89
N ASP A 26 -18.11 28.20 -2.04
CA ASP A 26 -18.15 29.61 -2.38
C ASP A 26 -16.78 30.12 -2.81
N HIS A 27 -15.72 29.78 -2.09
CA HIS A 27 -14.33 30.11 -2.45
C HIS A 27 -13.97 29.54 -3.82
N ARG A 28 -14.35 28.29 -4.10
CA ARG A 28 -14.16 27.67 -5.41
C ARG A 28 -14.96 28.38 -6.53
N ALA A 29 -16.21 28.75 -6.25
CA ALA A 29 -17.11 29.41 -7.21
C ALA A 29 -16.68 30.83 -7.53
N GLN A 30 -16.17 31.58 -6.56
CA GLN A 30 -15.63 32.93 -6.76
C GLN A 30 -14.32 32.93 -7.56
N GLY A 31 -13.65 31.77 -7.60
CA GLY A 31 -12.35 31.58 -8.22
C GLY A 31 -11.21 32.14 -7.38
N ILE A 32 -10.06 31.49 -7.50
CA ILE A 32 -8.81 32.03 -6.97
C ILE A 32 -8.42 33.22 -7.85
N PRO A 33 -8.07 34.39 -7.31
CA PRO A 33 -7.45 35.44 -8.10
C PRO A 33 -6.28 34.84 -8.89
N HIS A 34 -6.25 35.03 -10.20
CA HIS A 34 -5.25 34.42 -11.07
C HIS A 34 -5.32 32.88 -11.08
N PRO A 35 -6.32 32.25 -11.73
CA PRO A 35 -6.53 30.80 -11.69
C PRO A 35 -5.47 29.99 -12.44
N ARG A 36 -4.40 30.63 -12.92
CA ARG A 36 -3.28 29.98 -13.60
C ARG A 36 -2.06 29.91 -12.69
N LEU A 37 -1.45 28.75 -12.61
CA LEU A 37 -0.23 28.56 -11.80
C LEU A 37 0.88 29.54 -12.21
N ARG A 38 1.04 29.84 -13.50
CA ARG A 38 2.00 30.83 -13.99
C ARG A 38 1.79 32.18 -13.32
N GLU A 39 0.55 32.68 -13.30
CA GLU A 39 0.18 33.96 -12.71
C GLU A 39 0.34 33.98 -11.18
N LEU A 40 0.03 32.85 -10.51
CA LEU A 40 0.26 32.70 -9.07
C LEU A 40 1.74 32.82 -8.69
N PHE A 41 2.65 32.31 -9.52
CA PHE A 41 4.09 32.45 -9.30
C PHE A 41 4.61 33.84 -9.68
N GLU A 42 4.02 34.50 -10.67
CA GLU A 42 4.37 35.86 -11.06
C GLU A 42 3.97 36.87 -9.99
N THR A 43 2.81 36.68 -9.35
CA THR A 43 2.30 37.57 -8.30
C THR A 43 2.88 37.30 -6.92
N ASP A 44 3.39 36.07 -6.67
CA ASP A 44 4.03 35.66 -5.42
C ASP A 44 5.39 34.97 -5.67
N PRO A 45 6.48 35.73 -5.78
CA PRO A 45 7.84 35.16 -6.00
C PRO A 45 8.30 34.23 -4.84
N GLU A 46 7.75 34.41 -3.63
CA GLU A 46 8.10 33.56 -2.47
C GLU A 46 7.25 32.29 -2.40
N ARG A 47 6.31 32.10 -3.31
CA ARG A 47 5.38 30.97 -3.32
C ARG A 47 6.09 29.62 -3.18
N ALA A 48 7.16 29.39 -3.93
CA ALA A 48 7.95 28.17 -3.87
C ALA A 48 8.61 27.91 -2.51
N ARG A 49 8.80 28.95 -1.68
CA ARG A 49 9.34 28.82 -0.32
C ARG A 49 8.27 28.65 0.73
N ARG A 50 7.11 29.29 0.54
CA ARG A 50 5.99 29.26 1.49
C ARG A 50 5.19 27.96 1.43
N TYR A 51 4.97 27.43 0.23
CA TYR A 51 4.15 26.22 0.01
C TYR A 51 5.03 24.96 -0.06
N ARG A 52 5.83 24.77 0.97
CA ARG A 52 6.60 23.53 1.19
C ARG A 52 6.72 23.22 2.67
N VAL A 53 6.79 21.94 2.99
CA VAL A 53 6.94 21.44 4.35
C VAL A 53 8.00 20.34 4.40
N ARG A 54 8.65 20.19 5.55
CA ARG A 54 9.53 19.06 5.83
C ARG A 54 8.90 18.15 6.88
N ALA A 55 8.95 16.86 6.62
CA ALA A 55 8.55 15.82 7.55
C ALA A 55 9.65 14.74 7.55
N GLY A 56 10.42 14.67 8.63
CA GLY A 56 11.65 13.88 8.65
C GLY A 56 12.60 14.27 7.52
N ASP A 57 13.00 13.30 6.70
CA ASP A 57 13.87 13.50 5.53
C ASP A 57 13.10 13.97 4.28
N LEU A 58 11.77 13.96 4.33
CA LEU A 58 10.94 14.30 3.18
C LEU A 58 10.76 15.81 3.06
N LEU A 59 11.08 16.38 1.90
CA LEU A 59 10.68 17.71 1.49
C LEU A 59 9.46 17.59 0.58
N ILE A 60 8.34 18.13 1.02
CA ILE A 60 7.09 18.15 0.28
C ILE A 60 6.85 19.57 -0.24
N ASP A 61 6.92 19.76 -1.56
CA ASP A 61 6.61 21.01 -2.25
C ASP A 61 5.23 20.90 -2.87
N TYR A 62 4.29 21.70 -2.38
CA TYR A 62 2.93 21.81 -2.87
C TYR A 62 2.65 23.19 -3.51
N SER A 63 3.69 23.92 -3.89
CA SER A 63 3.58 25.23 -4.49
C SER A 63 2.89 25.23 -5.87
N LYS A 64 2.92 24.08 -6.55
CA LYS A 64 2.29 23.89 -7.86
C LYS A 64 0.83 23.39 -7.76
N HIS A 65 0.13 23.79 -6.72
CA HIS A 65 -1.32 23.56 -6.55
C HIS A 65 -2.11 24.84 -6.81
N LEU A 66 -3.35 24.70 -7.30
CA LEU A 66 -4.30 25.80 -7.50
C LEU A 66 -4.94 26.18 -6.15
N ILE A 67 -4.15 26.81 -5.30
CA ILE A 67 -4.49 27.23 -3.94
C ILE A 67 -3.85 28.58 -3.62
N ASN A 68 -4.41 29.24 -2.61
CA ASN A 68 -3.84 30.39 -1.92
C ASN A 68 -3.93 30.20 -0.40
N ASP A 69 -3.51 31.19 0.38
CA ASP A 69 -3.54 31.11 1.86
C ASP A 69 -4.97 30.93 2.40
N GLU A 70 -5.96 31.57 1.76
CA GLU A 70 -7.36 31.43 2.11
C GLU A 70 -7.87 29.99 1.88
N THR A 71 -7.49 29.37 0.74
CA THR A 71 -7.82 27.96 0.46
C THR A 71 -7.31 27.06 1.59
N LEU A 72 -6.06 27.26 2.02
CA LEU A 72 -5.46 26.45 3.10
C LEU A 72 -6.15 26.70 4.44
N ALA A 73 -6.47 27.95 4.76
CA ALA A 73 -7.18 28.28 5.99
C ALA A 73 -8.56 27.60 6.05
N LEU A 74 -9.35 27.70 4.98
CA LEU A 74 -10.67 27.07 4.89
C LEU A 74 -10.59 25.52 4.97
N LEU A 75 -9.59 24.91 4.37
CA LEU A 75 -9.36 23.47 4.47
C LEU A 75 -8.99 23.04 5.90
N GLN A 76 -8.19 23.83 6.60
CA GLN A 76 -7.84 23.58 8.01
C GLN A 76 -9.04 23.79 8.94
N GLU A 77 -9.89 24.78 8.68
CA GLU A 77 -11.16 24.96 9.37
C GLU A 77 -12.07 23.75 9.19
N LEU A 78 -12.18 23.21 7.97
CA LEU A 78 -12.93 21.98 7.71
C LEU A 78 -12.35 20.80 8.49
N ALA A 79 -11.03 20.61 8.52
CA ALA A 79 -10.37 19.53 9.29
C ALA A 79 -10.67 19.65 10.80
N THR A 80 -10.69 20.88 11.32
CA THR A 80 -11.04 21.16 12.71
C THR A 80 -12.52 20.85 12.99
N ALA A 81 -13.40 21.31 12.11
CA ALA A 81 -14.84 21.12 12.26
C ALA A 81 -15.27 19.65 12.11
N THR A 82 -14.50 18.84 11.39
CA THR A 82 -14.72 17.39 11.25
C THR A 82 -13.96 16.54 12.28
N ASP A 83 -13.33 17.19 13.26
CA ASP A 83 -12.64 16.55 14.38
C ASP A 83 -11.50 15.57 13.96
N VAL A 84 -10.77 15.90 12.88
CA VAL A 84 -9.63 15.11 12.42
C VAL A 84 -8.61 14.88 13.55
N PHE A 85 -8.35 15.91 14.34
CA PHE A 85 -7.37 15.87 15.43
C PHE A 85 -7.84 15.01 16.60
N GLY A 86 -9.11 15.09 16.99
CA GLY A 86 -9.68 14.24 18.04
C GLY A 86 -9.66 12.77 17.66
N LEU A 87 -10.02 12.47 16.41
CA LEU A 87 -9.98 11.09 15.88
C LEU A 87 -8.55 10.56 15.76
N ARG A 88 -7.59 11.40 15.32
CA ARG A 88 -6.16 11.08 15.32
C ARG A 88 -5.70 10.70 16.73
N ASP A 89 -5.96 11.55 17.69
CA ASP A 89 -5.52 11.33 19.06
C ASP A 89 -6.19 10.11 19.68
N ALA A 90 -7.45 9.82 19.34
CA ALA A 90 -8.15 8.59 19.71
C ALA A 90 -7.46 7.35 19.12
N MET A 91 -7.08 7.37 17.84
CA MET A 91 -6.32 6.29 17.19
C MET A 91 -5.00 6.02 17.92
N PHE A 92 -4.21 7.07 18.19
CA PHE A 92 -2.92 6.92 18.88
C PHE A 92 -3.05 6.44 20.33
N ARG A 93 -4.20 6.68 20.99
CA ARG A 93 -4.49 6.16 22.33
C ARG A 93 -5.03 4.72 22.36
N GLY A 94 -5.23 4.07 21.20
CA GLY A 94 -5.77 2.73 21.13
C GLY A 94 -7.29 2.64 21.25
N GLU A 95 -8.02 3.75 21.06
CA GLU A 95 -9.47 3.73 21.05
C GLU A 95 -10.02 3.03 19.80
N ARG A 96 -11.24 2.48 19.90
CA ARG A 96 -11.84 1.67 18.84
C ARG A 96 -12.40 2.55 17.72
N VAL A 97 -11.50 3.10 16.89
CA VAL A 97 -11.86 3.99 15.76
C VAL A 97 -12.36 3.25 14.52
N ASN A 98 -12.13 1.94 14.40
CA ASN A 98 -12.83 1.09 13.44
C ASN A 98 -14.17 0.69 14.06
N THR A 99 -15.22 1.43 13.72
CA THR A 99 -16.52 1.34 14.39
C THR A 99 -17.33 0.15 13.91
N THR A 100 -17.23 -0.25 12.65
CA THR A 100 -18.01 -1.35 12.05
C THR A 100 -17.55 -2.72 12.52
N GLU A 101 -16.27 -2.89 12.88
CA GLU A 101 -15.71 -4.11 13.45
C GLU A 101 -15.47 -4.01 14.96
N ASN A 102 -15.69 -2.82 15.56
CA ASN A 102 -15.45 -2.51 16.97
C ASN A 102 -14.01 -2.84 17.40
N ARG A 103 -13.01 -2.35 16.66
CA ARG A 103 -11.58 -2.60 16.88
C ARG A 103 -10.78 -1.32 17.03
N ALA A 104 -9.72 -1.38 17.82
CA ALA A 104 -8.67 -0.38 17.77
C ALA A 104 -7.96 -0.41 16.40
N VAL A 105 -7.26 0.67 16.07
CA VAL A 105 -6.43 0.79 14.86
C VAL A 105 -5.07 1.27 15.30
N LEU A 106 -4.11 0.34 15.38
CA LEU A 106 -2.83 0.60 16.02
C LEU A 106 -1.62 0.11 15.21
N HIS A 107 -1.67 0.25 13.89
CA HIS A 107 -0.46 0.06 13.09
C HIS A 107 0.69 0.95 13.58
N THR A 108 0.41 2.10 14.21
CA THR A 108 1.41 2.97 14.83
C THR A 108 2.11 2.34 16.05
N ALA A 109 1.48 1.40 16.74
CA ALA A 109 2.11 0.69 17.86
C ALA A 109 3.19 -0.31 17.39
N LEU A 110 3.13 -0.79 16.14
CA LEU A 110 4.12 -1.72 15.58
C LEU A 110 5.53 -1.11 15.48
N ARG A 111 5.62 0.21 15.47
CA ARG A 111 6.84 1.01 15.31
C ARG A 111 7.08 1.99 16.46
N ALA A 112 6.31 1.85 17.53
CA ALA A 112 6.50 2.65 18.73
C ALA A 112 7.80 2.27 19.47
N PRO A 113 8.47 3.23 20.16
CA PRO A 113 9.62 2.93 21.01
C PRO A 113 9.29 1.89 22.11
N ARG A 114 10.30 1.13 22.55
CA ARG A 114 10.12 0.05 23.53
C ARG A 114 9.54 0.52 24.88
N ASP A 115 9.79 1.75 25.25
CA ASP A 115 9.32 2.37 26.50
C ASP A 115 7.97 3.09 26.35
N ALA A 116 7.38 3.09 25.16
CA ALA A 116 6.05 3.65 24.96
C ALA A 116 4.98 2.82 25.66
N VAL A 117 3.93 3.50 26.10
CA VAL A 117 2.75 2.88 26.71
C VAL A 117 1.54 3.19 25.84
N ILE A 118 1.01 2.16 25.18
CA ILE A 118 -0.20 2.24 24.34
C ILE A 118 -1.12 1.12 24.82
N GLU A 119 -2.30 1.49 25.29
CA GLU A 119 -3.21 0.52 25.92
C GLU A 119 -4.38 0.17 25.00
N VAL A 120 -4.67 -1.12 24.91
CA VAL A 120 -5.91 -1.68 24.34
C VAL A 120 -6.57 -2.52 25.41
N ASP A 121 -7.81 -2.20 25.75
CA ASP A 121 -8.57 -2.90 26.81
C ASP A 121 -7.83 -3.00 28.17
N GLY A 122 -6.98 -2.01 28.47
CA GLY A 122 -6.21 -1.92 29.73
C GLY A 122 -4.89 -2.68 29.72
N GLU A 123 -4.47 -3.24 28.57
CA GLU A 123 -3.17 -3.90 28.41
C GLU A 123 -2.25 -3.06 27.52
N ASN A 124 -1.01 -2.82 27.97
CA ASN A 124 0.01 -2.20 27.13
C ASN A 124 0.47 -3.18 26.04
N VAL A 125 0.18 -2.86 24.77
CA VAL A 125 0.47 -3.73 23.62
C VAL A 125 1.93 -3.66 23.14
N VAL A 126 2.68 -2.64 23.52
CA VAL A 126 4.05 -2.39 23.02
C VAL A 126 5.03 -3.51 23.40
N PRO A 127 5.04 -4.04 24.63
CA PRO A 127 5.94 -5.16 24.98
C PRO A 127 5.74 -6.40 24.09
N ALA A 128 4.49 -6.77 23.82
CA ALA A 128 4.17 -7.93 22.95
C ALA A 128 4.64 -7.71 21.51
N VAL A 129 4.51 -6.47 20.97
CA VAL A 129 5.03 -6.11 19.65
C VAL A 129 6.53 -6.34 19.58
N HIS A 130 7.27 -5.84 20.55
CA HIS A 130 8.73 -6.01 20.57
C HIS A 130 9.18 -7.45 20.80
N GLU A 131 8.42 -8.27 21.56
CA GLU A 131 8.68 -9.70 21.69
C GLU A 131 8.59 -10.42 20.34
N VAL A 132 7.54 -10.13 19.55
CA VAL A 132 7.41 -10.70 18.20
C VAL A 132 8.53 -10.22 17.27
N LEU A 133 8.87 -8.93 17.31
CA LEU A 133 9.98 -8.38 16.51
C LEU A 133 11.33 -9.02 16.87
N ASP A 134 11.59 -9.28 18.15
CA ASP A 134 12.82 -9.93 18.60
C ASP A 134 12.86 -11.42 18.16
N ARG A 135 11.74 -12.14 18.22
CA ARG A 135 11.61 -13.50 17.68
C ARG A 135 11.83 -13.54 16.16
N MET A 136 11.26 -12.58 15.42
CA MET A 136 11.49 -12.44 13.99
C MET A 136 12.96 -12.17 13.69
N ALA A 137 13.62 -11.31 14.48
CA ALA A 137 15.04 -10.97 14.31
C ALA A 137 15.94 -12.19 14.55
N ASP A 138 15.68 -13.00 15.60
CA ASP A 138 16.38 -14.24 15.84
C ASP A 138 16.23 -15.22 14.66
N PHE A 139 15.00 -15.45 14.24
CA PHE A 139 14.70 -16.36 13.13
C PHE A 139 15.36 -15.88 11.82
N ALA A 140 15.21 -14.61 11.48
CA ALA A 140 15.85 -14.02 10.30
C ALA A 140 17.37 -14.15 10.37
N GLY A 141 17.98 -13.92 11.54
CA GLY A 141 19.41 -14.11 11.79
C GLY A 141 19.87 -15.52 11.50
N ARG A 142 19.14 -16.53 11.99
CA ARG A 142 19.46 -17.95 11.75
C ARG A 142 19.31 -18.38 10.30
N VAL A 143 18.30 -17.87 9.58
CA VAL A 143 18.16 -18.13 8.14
C VAL A 143 19.32 -17.49 7.36
N ARG A 144 19.65 -16.25 7.65
CA ARG A 144 20.73 -15.49 6.99
C ARG A 144 22.12 -16.08 7.23
N SER A 145 22.40 -16.51 8.46
CA SER A 145 23.69 -17.15 8.79
C SER A 145 23.83 -18.58 8.24
N GLY A 146 22.70 -19.23 7.88
CA GLY A 146 22.67 -20.63 7.51
C GLY A 146 22.62 -21.60 8.70
N GLU A 147 22.39 -21.09 9.91
CA GLU A 147 22.11 -21.90 11.10
C GLU A 147 20.75 -22.61 10.97
N TRP A 148 19.75 -21.92 10.42
CA TRP A 148 18.50 -22.55 10.02
C TRP A 148 18.70 -23.26 8.67
N THR A 149 18.52 -24.56 8.69
CA THR A 149 18.67 -25.42 7.51
C THR A 149 17.35 -26.12 7.16
N GLY A 150 17.20 -26.50 5.92
CA GLY A 150 16.14 -27.40 5.45
C GLY A 150 16.25 -28.78 6.08
N HIS A 151 15.27 -29.64 5.81
CA HIS A 151 15.18 -31.02 6.34
C HIS A 151 16.42 -31.87 6.03
N THR A 152 17.05 -31.65 4.90
CA THR A 152 18.27 -32.37 4.48
C THR A 152 19.57 -31.79 5.07
N GLY A 153 19.50 -30.76 5.90
CA GLY A 153 20.65 -30.04 6.45
C GLY A 153 21.26 -29.01 5.49
N ARG A 154 20.67 -28.77 4.31
CA ARG A 154 21.12 -27.76 3.37
C ARG A 154 20.67 -26.36 3.81
N ARG A 155 21.51 -25.35 3.55
CA ARG A 155 21.22 -23.95 3.80
C ARG A 155 20.03 -23.51 2.95
N ILE A 156 19.12 -22.72 3.53
CA ILE A 156 18.06 -22.04 2.79
C ILE A 156 18.66 -20.95 1.89
N ARG A 157 18.27 -20.94 0.63
CA ARG A 157 18.68 -19.94 -0.38
C ARG A 157 17.50 -19.18 -0.96
N THR A 158 16.30 -19.75 -0.87
CA THR A 158 15.10 -19.08 -1.37
C THR A 158 14.02 -19.09 -0.31
N VAL A 159 13.39 -17.95 -0.13
CA VAL A 159 12.19 -17.76 0.70
C VAL A 159 11.03 -17.45 -0.23
N VAL A 160 9.95 -18.23 -0.14
CA VAL A 160 8.71 -18.02 -0.90
C VAL A 160 7.63 -17.55 0.06
N ASN A 161 7.22 -16.30 -0.07
CA ASN A 161 6.13 -15.70 0.71
C ASN A 161 4.81 -15.99 0.00
N ILE A 162 3.93 -16.76 0.64
CA ILE A 162 2.59 -17.10 0.15
C ILE A 162 1.57 -16.30 0.94
N GLY A 163 0.94 -15.32 0.30
CA GLY A 163 -0.03 -14.43 0.92
C GLY A 163 -0.75 -13.62 -0.12
N ILE A 164 -1.89 -13.01 0.19
CA ILE A 164 -2.67 -12.19 -0.74
C ILE A 164 -3.06 -10.87 -0.08
N GLY A 165 -3.33 -9.84 -0.89
CA GLY A 165 -3.70 -8.51 -0.41
C GLY A 165 -2.60 -7.90 0.47
N GLY A 166 -2.89 -7.51 1.70
CA GLY A 166 -1.91 -6.93 2.62
C GLY A 166 -0.76 -7.85 3.00
N SER A 167 -0.94 -9.17 2.89
CA SER A 167 0.12 -10.16 3.13
C SER A 167 1.07 -10.35 1.92
N ASP A 168 0.79 -9.71 0.78
CA ASP A 168 1.62 -9.70 -0.42
C ASP A 168 2.09 -8.30 -0.78
N LEU A 169 1.15 -7.37 -1.02
CA LEU A 169 1.43 -6.06 -1.63
C LEU A 169 2.46 -5.24 -0.84
N GLY A 170 2.34 -5.19 0.48
CA GLY A 170 3.29 -4.48 1.34
C GLY A 170 4.68 -5.11 1.32
N PRO A 171 4.82 -6.41 1.67
CA PRO A 171 6.09 -7.10 1.63
C PRO A 171 6.78 -7.08 0.26
N ALA A 172 6.03 -7.33 -0.83
CA ALA A 172 6.58 -7.34 -2.17
C ALA A 172 7.03 -5.94 -2.63
N MET A 173 6.27 -4.90 -2.29
CA MET A 173 6.63 -3.51 -2.54
C MET A 173 7.90 -3.13 -1.79
N ALA A 174 7.97 -3.43 -0.49
CA ALA A 174 9.11 -3.08 0.33
C ALA A 174 10.38 -3.87 -0.04
N TYR A 175 10.24 -5.15 -0.42
CA TYR A 175 11.35 -5.95 -0.95
C TYR A 175 11.93 -5.32 -2.22
N GLU A 176 11.09 -4.92 -3.18
CA GLU A 176 11.56 -4.27 -4.40
C GLU A 176 12.17 -2.89 -4.10
N ALA A 177 11.54 -2.11 -3.23
CA ALA A 177 12.04 -0.79 -2.84
C ALA A 177 13.42 -0.85 -2.15
N LEU A 178 13.64 -1.87 -1.33
CA LEU A 178 14.88 -2.05 -0.57
C LEU A 178 15.82 -3.10 -1.15
N ARG A 179 15.65 -3.45 -2.41
CA ARG A 179 16.45 -4.49 -3.10
C ARG A 179 17.95 -4.21 -3.10
N ALA A 180 18.36 -2.94 -3.05
CA ALA A 180 19.77 -2.56 -2.91
C ALA A 180 20.38 -3.01 -1.56
N PHE A 181 19.56 -3.21 -0.54
CA PHE A 181 19.96 -3.59 0.83
C PHE A 181 19.80 -5.08 1.12
N THR A 182 19.33 -5.87 0.16
CA THR A 182 19.09 -7.31 0.37
C THR A 182 20.40 -8.10 0.40
N ASP A 183 20.39 -9.19 1.14
CA ASP A 183 21.41 -10.23 1.04
C ASP A 183 21.29 -10.91 -0.33
N ARG A 184 22.36 -10.86 -1.14
CA ARG A 184 22.32 -11.39 -2.51
C ARG A 184 22.44 -12.92 -2.58
N ASP A 185 22.79 -13.56 -1.48
CA ASP A 185 22.80 -15.03 -1.35
C ASP A 185 21.42 -15.62 -1.04
N LEU A 186 20.44 -14.74 -0.73
CA LEU A 186 19.06 -15.09 -0.47
C LEU A 186 18.13 -14.44 -1.50
N THR A 187 17.27 -15.24 -2.09
CA THR A 187 16.21 -14.77 -2.99
C THR A 187 14.88 -14.82 -2.29
N VAL A 188 14.06 -13.77 -2.41
CA VAL A 188 12.68 -13.79 -1.94
C VAL A 188 11.74 -13.76 -3.15
N ARG A 189 10.77 -14.67 -3.17
CA ARG A 189 9.68 -14.73 -4.15
C ARG A 189 8.35 -14.57 -3.47
N PHE A 190 7.38 -14.06 -4.22
CA PHE A 190 6.03 -13.81 -3.72
C PHE A 190 5.02 -14.57 -4.58
N VAL A 191 4.09 -15.26 -3.93
CA VAL A 191 2.99 -15.99 -4.56
C VAL A 191 1.70 -15.52 -3.92
N SER A 192 0.82 -14.93 -4.71
CA SER A 192 -0.41 -14.32 -4.22
C SER A 192 -1.67 -14.79 -4.95
N ASN A 193 -1.57 -15.07 -6.25
CA ASN A 193 -2.73 -15.44 -7.04
C ASN A 193 -3.04 -16.94 -6.91
N VAL A 194 -4.34 -17.28 -6.92
CA VAL A 194 -4.80 -18.67 -6.97
C VAL A 194 -4.65 -19.29 -8.37
N ASP A 195 -4.33 -18.48 -9.39
CA ASP A 195 -3.89 -19.00 -10.69
C ASP A 195 -2.62 -19.86 -10.50
N GLY A 196 -2.72 -21.13 -10.80
CA GLY A 196 -1.61 -22.10 -10.66
C GLY A 196 -0.33 -21.70 -11.39
N ALA A 197 -0.41 -20.83 -12.40
CA ALA A 197 0.75 -20.28 -13.07
C ALA A 197 1.66 -19.47 -12.14
N ASP A 198 1.09 -18.72 -11.18
CA ASP A 198 1.87 -17.91 -10.22
C ASP A 198 2.80 -18.80 -9.37
N LEU A 199 2.23 -19.85 -8.75
CA LEU A 199 3.04 -20.82 -7.98
C LEU A 199 4.00 -21.60 -8.88
N HIS A 200 3.54 -22.06 -10.06
CA HIS A 200 4.37 -22.83 -11.00
C HIS A 200 5.63 -22.07 -11.40
N GLU A 201 5.49 -20.83 -11.85
CA GLU A 201 6.63 -20.00 -12.25
C GLU A 201 7.53 -19.63 -11.05
N ALA A 202 6.93 -19.44 -9.87
CA ALA A 202 7.70 -19.17 -8.66
C ALA A 202 8.56 -20.35 -8.21
N LEU A 203 8.15 -21.60 -8.47
CA LEU A 203 8.86 -22.81 -8.02
C LEU A 203 9.72 -23.47 -9.09
N ARG A 204 9.57 -23.11 -10.36
CA ARG A 204 10.08 -23.81 -11.53
C ARG A 204 11.57 -24.15 -11.50
N ASP A 205 12.40 -23.27 -10.99
CA ASP A 205 13.87 -23.38 -10.94
C ASP A 205 14.41 -23.54 -9.51
N LEU A 206 13.54 -23.83 -8.52
CA LEU A 206 13.95 -23.97 -7.13
C LEU A 206 14.32 -25.41 -6.76
N ASP A 207 15.25 -25.50 -5.81
CA ASP A 207 15.54 -26.77 -5.13
C ASP A 207 14.71 -26.86 -3.84
N PRO A 208 13.84 -27.88 -3.71
CA PRO A 208 13.04 -28.07 -2.51
C PRO A 208 13.85 -28.10 -1.21
N ALA A 209 15.06 -28.65 -1.24
CA ALA A 209 15.93 -28.77 -0.08
C ALA A 209 16.50 -27.41 0.43
N GLU A 210 16.45 -26.35 -0.40
CA GLU A 210 16.98 -25.02 -0.10
C GLU A 210 15.87 -23.95 -0.05
N THR A 211 14.58 -24.35 -0.06
CA THR A 211 13.44 -23.45 -0.12
C THR A 211 12.70 -23.40 1.22
N LEU A 212 12.44 -22.19 1.73
CA LEU A 212 11.61 -21.91 2.90
C LEU A 212 10.32 -21.22 2.43
N PHE A 213 9.18 -21.68 2.93
CA PHE A 213 7.88 -21.08 2.69
C PHE A 213 7.38 -20.29 3.89
N ILE A 214 6.89 -19.09 3.67
CA ILE A 214 6.21 -18.26 4.65
C ILE A 214 4.73 -18.21 4.27
N VAL A 215 3.85 -18.79 5.08
CA VAL A 215 2.40 -18.78 4.85
C VAL A 215 1.78 -17.64 5.65
N ALA A 216 1.43 -16.57 4.95
CA ALA A 216 0.94 -15.33 5.55
C ALA A 216 -0.59 -15.23 5.43
N SER A 217 -1.32 -15.60 6.49
CA SER A 217 -2.77 -15.52 6.55
C SER A 217 -3.25 -15.31 7.98
N LYS A 218 -3.86 -14.15 8.27
CA LYS A 218 -4.29 -13.76 9.62
C LYS A 218 -5.09 -14.86 10.34
N THR A 219 -6.10 -15.39 9.66
CA THR A 219 -7.01 -16.43 10.20
C THR A 219 -6.63 -17.85 9.78
N PHE A 220 -5.62 -17.99 8.94
CA PHE A 220 -5.22 -19.26 8.31
C PHE A 220 -6.38 -19.96 7.57
N THR A 221 -7.25 -19.14 6.92
CA THR A 221 -8.46 -19.60 6.19
C THR A 221 -8.63 -18.97 4.83
N THR A 222 -7.73 -18.06 4.43
CA THR A 222 -7.80 -17.40 3.13
C THR A 222 -7.58 -18.44 2.04
N ILE A 223 -8.60 -18.67 1.22
CA ILE A 223 -8.65 -19.82 0.30
C ILE A 223 -7.47 -19.81 -0.69
N GLU A 224 -7.12 -18.66 -1.24
CA GLU A 224 -6.01 -18.51 -2.19
C GLU A 224 -4.68 -18.89 -1.53
N THR A 225 -4.44 -18.39 -0.32
CA THR A 225 -3.21 -18.64 0.45
C THR A 225 -3.10 -20.12 0.82
N ILE A 226 -4.18 -20.73 1.34
CA ILE A 226 -4.15 -22.13 1.77
C ILE A 226 -4.05 -23.09 0.57
N THR A 227 -4.70 -22.77 -0.55
CA THR A 227 -4.57 -23.56 -1.79
C THR A 227 -3.13 -23.55 -2.30
N ASN A 228 -2.51 -22.37 -2.40
CA ASN A 228 -1.12 -22.25 -2.82
C ASN A 228 -0.14 -22.92 -1.83
N ALA A 229 -0.37 -22.75 -0.52
CA ALA A 229 0.45 -23.40 0.51
C ALA A 229 0.36 -24.93 0.44
N THR A 230 -0.84 -25.49 0.24
CA THR A 230 -1.05 -26.94 0.08
C THR A 230 -0.34 -27.47 -1.16
N SER A 231 -0.41 -26.77 -2.29
CA SER A 231 0.31 -27.13 -3.50
C SER A 231 1.83 -27.05 -3.32
N ALA A 232 2.32 -26.02 -2.63
CA ALA A 232 3.74 -25.86 -2.28
C ALA A 232 4.23 -26.98 -1.36
N ARG A 233 3.41 -27.39 -0.36
CA ARG A 233 3.69 -28.53 0.51
C ARG A 233 3.84 -29.83 -0.30
N SER A 234 2.92 -30.08 -1.23
CA SER A 234 2.99 -31.25 -2.12
C SER A 234 4.24 -31.24 -2.98
N TRP A 235 4.60 -30.09 -3.57
CA TRP A 235 5.82 -29.91 -4.34
C TRP A 235 7.08 -30.17 -3.50
N LEU A 236 7.16 -29.63 -2.29
CA LEU A 236 8.27 -29.84 -1.36
C LEU A 236 8.47 -31.32 -1.04
N LEU A 237 7.39 -32.00 -0.60
CA LEU A 237 7.46 -33.40 -0.17
C LEU A 237 7.81 -34.34 -1.34
N ALA A 238 7.26 -34.10 -2.53
CA ALA A 238 7.62 -34.83 -3.74
C ALA A 238 9.11 -34.67 -4.10
N GLY A 239 9.63 -33.45 -4.01
CA GLY A 239 11.05 -33.16 -4.31
C GLY A 239 12.01 -33.77 -3.29
N LEU A 240 11.71 -33.67 -2.00
CA LEU A 240 12.51 -34.30 -0.93
C LEU A 240 12.44 -35.83 -0.99
N GLY A 241 11.29 -36.42 -1.30
CA GLY A 241 11.12 -37.86 -1.49
C GLY A 241 11.88 -38.42 -2.67
N ALA A 242 12.01 -37.67 -3.76
CA ALA A 242 12.81 -38.03 -4.91
C ALA A 242 14.33 -38.00 -4.62
N GLN A 243 14.77 -37.07 -3.76
CA GLN A 243 16.17 -36.98 -3.31
C GLN A 243 16.54 -38.06 -2.28
N GLY A 244 15.58 -38.47 -1.42
CA GLY A 244 15.78 -39.45 -0.37
C GLY A 244 15.86 -40.93 -0.90
N ARG A 245 15.53 -41.21 -2.15
CA ARG A 245 15.59 -42.56 -2.75
C ARG A 245 17.00 -43.08 -3.05
N THR A 246 18.04 -42.30 -2.77
CA THR A 246 19.44 -42.74 -2.91
C THR A 246 20.07 -43.25 -1.61
N GLY A 247 19.32 -43.26 -0.48
CA GLY A 247 19.78 -43.75 0.82
C GLY A 247 18.72 -44.63 1.48
N GLU A 248 19.16 -45.82 1.86
CA GLU A 248 18.44 -46.94 2.47
C GLU A 248 17.22 -46.64 3.35
N GLN A 249 16.18 -47.44 3.11
CA GLN A 249 15.01 -47.77 3.91
C GLN A 249 13.84 -46.79 3.96
N GLY A 250 12.85 -47.14 3.14
CA GLY A 250 11.49 -46.61 3.18
C GLY A 250 10.85 -46.60 4.57
N ARG A 251 10.65 -45.36 5.05
CA ARG A 251 9.61 -45.01 6.00
C ARG A 251 8.93 -43.75 5.47
N THR A 252 7.90 -43.96 4.66
CA THR A 252 6.87 -42.96 4.40
C THR A 252 5.86 -43.10 5.52
N GLY A 253 5.90 -42.19 6.48
CA GLY A 253 4.91 -42.07 7.56
C GLY A 253 4.75 -40.59 7.87
N ASP A 254 3.58 -40.18 8.33
CA ASP A 254 3.18 -38.81 8.67
C ASP A 254 4.24 -38.05 9.48
N GLU A 255 4.98 -38.71 10.35
CA GLU A 255 6.04 -38.13 11.20
C GLU A 255 7.28 -37.62 10.43
N ALA A 256 7.61 -38.20 9.28
CA ALA A 256 8.73 -37.74 8.44
C ALA A 256 8.32 -36.53 7.58
N GLU A 257 7.07 -36.49 7.13
CA GLU A 257 6.50 -35.36 6.42
C GLU A 257 6.37 -34.13 7.34
N ASP A 258 5.88 -34.32 8.57
CA ASP A 258 5.76 -33.24 9.55
C ASP A 258 7.13 -32.65 9.93
N LYS A 259 8.17 -33.48 10.05
CA LYS A 259 9.54 -33.01 10.28
C LYS A 259 10.09 -32.20 9.09
N ALA A 260 9.71 -32.55 7.86
CA ALA A 260 10.11 -31.81 6.68
C ALA A 260 9.34 -30.46 6.63
N VAL A 261 8.03 -30.48 6.86
CA VAL A 261 7.20 -29.26 6.91
C VAL A 261 7.70 -28.33 8.00
N ALA A 262 7.98 -28.79 9.21
CA ALA A 262 8.51 -27.98 10.32
C ALA A 262 9.84 -27.27 10.00
N LYS A 263 10.62 -27.77 9.04
CA LYS A 263 11.91 -27.17 8.61
C LYS A 263 11.78 -26.23 7.41
N HIS A 264 10.70 -26.36 6.64
CA HIS A 264 10.52 -25.64 5.39
C HIS A 264 9.31 -24.70 5.38
N PHE A 265 8.47 -24.71 6.41
CA PHE A 265 7.31 -23.83 6.51
C PHE A 265 7.30 -23.08 7.83
N VAL A 266 6.97 -21.79 7.74
CA VAL A 266 6.64 -20.93 8.89
C VAL A 266 5.32 -20.22 8.62
N ALA A 267 4.60 -19.85 9.67
CA ALA A 267 3.31 -19.22 9.56
C ALA A 267 3.29 -17.80 10.15
N LEU A 268 2.60 -16.90 9.48
CA LEU A 268 2.24 -15.58 9.99
C LEU A 268 0.73 -15.56 10.19
N SER A 269 0.29 -15.77 11.43
CA SER A 269 -1.13 -16.02 11.72
C SER A 269 -1.47 -15.72 13.18
N THR A 270 -2.78 -15.62 13.46
CA THR A 270 -3.34 -15.58 14.82
C THR A 270 -4.00 -16.92 15.22
N ASN A 271 -3.99 -17.93 14.35
CA ASN A 271 -4.71 -19.20 14.53
C ASN A 271 -3.76 -20.40 14.65
N ALA A 272 -3.27 -20.64 15.85
CA ALA A 272 -2.30 -21.71 16.14
C ALA A 272 -2.86 -23.11 15.83
N GLU A 273 -4.15 -23.37 16.07
CA GLU A 273 -4.78 -24.66 15.81
C GLU A 273 -4.69 -25.03 14.32
N LYS A 274 -5.12 -24.15 13.43
CA LYS A 274 -5.06 -24.40 11.98
C LYS A 274 -3.65 -24.45 11.43
N VAL A 275 -2.73 -23.71 12.03
CA VAL A 275 -1.29 -23.77 11.69
C VAL A 275 -0.73 -25.16 12.03
N ALA A 276 -1.06 -25.69 13.22
CA ALA A 276 -0.68 -27.04 13.62
C ALA A 276 -1.33 -28.12 12.73
N ASP A 277 -2.63 -28.00 12.41
CA ASP A 277 -3.35 -28.91 11.51
C ASP A 277 -2.71 -28.99 10.10
N PHE A 278 -2.09 -27.92 9.64
CA PHE A 278 -1.35 -27.90 8.37
C PHE A 278 0.00 -28.66 8.46
N GLY A 279 0.51 -28.92 9.67
CA GLY A 279 1.78 -29.55 9.95
C GLY A 279 2.92 -28.55 10.21
N ILE A 280 2.64 -27.26 10.36
CA ILE A 280 3.65 -26.25 10.73
C ILE A 280 3.84 -26.30 12.25
N ASP A 281 5.10 -26.37 12.69
CA ASP A 281 5.44 -26.23 14.10
C ASP A 281 5.06 -24.83 14.61
N THR A 282 4.19 -24.76 15.59
CA THR A 282 3.72 -23.48 16.17
C THR A 282 4.83 -22.66 16.83
N ALA A 283 5.98 -23.26 17.16
CA ALA A 283 7.18 -22.52 17.55
C ALA A 283 7.72 -21.63 16.41
N ASN A 284 7.39 -21.96 15.17
CA ASN A 284 7.73 -21.21 13.96
C ASN A 284 6.54 -20.36 13.45
N MET A 285 5.60 -20.04 14.32
CA MET A 285 4.50 -19.14 14.06
C MET A 285 4.79 -17.78 14.66
N PHE A 286 4.55 -16.72 13.88
CA PHE A 286 4.69 -15.34 14.30
C PHE A 286 3.32 -14.68 14.27
N GLU A 287 2.93 -14.14 15.42
CA GLU A 287 1.62 -13.55 15.62
C GLU A 287 1.61 -12.06 15.31
N PHE A 288 0.44 -11.54 15.04
CA PHE A 288 0.11 -10.12 15.00
C PHE A 288 -1.34 -9.94 15.46
N TRP A 289 -1.84 -8.73 15.59
CA TRP A 289 -3.04 -8.45 16.36
C TRP A 289 -4.22 -8.10 15.47
N ASP A 290 -5.42 -8.18 16.01
CA ASP A 290 -6.66 -7.84 15.32
C ASP A 290 -6.80 -6.34 15.02
N TRP A 291 -6.11 -5.50 15.81
CA TRP A 291 -5.99 -4.06 15.58
C TRP A 291 -5.00 -3.66 14.47
N VAL A 292 -4.38 -4.62 13.80
CA VAL A 292 -3.58 -4.42 12.58
C VAL A 292 -4.43 -4.76 11.36
N GLY A 293 -4.76 -3.75 10.56
CA GLY A 293 -5.38 -3.94 9.25
C GLY A 293 -4.42 -4.55 8.24
N GLY A 294 -4.91 -5.39 7.31
CA GLY A 294 -4.06 -6.09 6.34
C GLY A 294 -3.16 -5.15 5.51
N ARG A 295 -3.71 -4.06 4.97
CA ARG A 295 -2.98 -3.07 4.16
C ARG A 295 -2.03 -2.17 4.97
N TYR A 296 -2.03 -2.29 6.30
CA TYR A 296 -1.18 -1.58 7.26
C TYR A 296 -0.25 -2.54 8.01
N SER A 297 0.05 -3.74 7.48
CA SER A 297 0.60 -4.83 8.28
C SER A 297 2.05 -5.21 7.95
N TYR A 298 2.66 -4.71 6.90
CA TYR A 298 3.99 -5.21 6.51
C TYR A 298 5.13 -4.77 7.46
N ASP A 299 4.87 -3.85 8.36
CA ASP A 299 5.71 -3.47 9.50
C ASP A 299 5.50 -4.35 10.75
N SER A 300 4.57 -5.34 10.70
CA SER A 300 4.34 -6.41 11.69
C SER A 300 5.07 -7.70 11.33
N ALA A 301 4.63 -8.82 11.91
CA ALA A 301 5.09 -10.17 11.53
C ALA A 301 4.97 -10.45 10.03
N ILE A 302 4.01 -9.84 9.34
CA ILE A 302 3.82 -9.93 7.88
C ILE A 302 5.08 -9.51 7.10
N GLY A 303 5.94 -8.69 7.68
CA GLY A 303 7.23 -8.29 7.11
C GLY A 303 8.37 -9.28 7.32
N LEU A 304 8.15 -10.49 7.81
CA LEU A 304 9.23 -11.46 8.09
C LEU A 304 10.07 -11.76 6.84
N SER A 305 9.45 -11.91 5.67
CA SER A 305 10.17 -12.12 4.40
C SER A 305 11.11 -10.95 4.06
N LEU A 306 10.67 -9.72 4.32
CA LEU A 306 11.49 -8.51 4.18
C LEU A 306 12.63 -8.48 5.21
N MET A 307 12.33 -8.79 6.49
CA MET A 307 13.38 -8.82 7.54
C MET A 307 14.46 -9.87 7.22
N ILE A 308 14.09 -11.02 6.69
CA ILE A 308 15.07 -12.02 6.20
C ILE A 308 15.91 -11.43 5.06
N ALA A 309 15.29 -10.72 4.13
CA ALA A 309 15.99 -10.16 2.98
C ALA A 309 17.00 -9.06 3.34
N ILE A 310 16.58 -8.04 4.11
CA ILE A 310 17.40 -6.86 4.40
C ILE A 310 18.16 -6.93 5.72
N GLY A 311 17.81 -7.86 6.60
CA GLY A 311 18.35 -8.00 7.95
C GLY A 311 17.57 -7.22 9.01
N PRO A 312 17.66 -7.68 10.29
CA PRO A 312 16.89 -7.09 11.41
C PRO A 312 17.19 -5.61 11.64
N ASP A 313 18.43 -5.18 11.53
CA ASP A 313 18.82 -3.79 11.82
C ASP A 313 18.20 -2.82 10.81
N ARG A 314 18.21 -3.17 9.52
CA ARG A 314 17.57 -2.36 8.47
C ARG A 314 16.06 -2.39 8.54
N PHE A 315 15.49 -3.49 9.00
CA PHE A 315 14.06 -3.55 9.26
C PHE A 315 13.67 -2.59 10.41
N ARG A 316 14.48 -2.53 11.47
CA ARG A 316 14.28 -1.54 12.55
C ARG A 316 14.45 -0.11 12.05
N GLU A 317 15.48 0.18 11.24
CA GLU A 317 15.66 1.48 10.58
C GLU A 317 14.41 1.90 9.80
N MET A 318 13.75 0.96 9.13
CA MET A 318 12.48 1.21 8.44
C MET A 318 11.38 1.56 9.43
N LEU A 319 11.22 0.81 10.52
CA LEU A 319 10.25 1.10 11.58
C LEU A 319 10.48 2.48 12.21
N ASP A 320 11.73 2.84 12.48
CA ASP A 320 12.09 4.17 12.99
C ASP A 320 11.68 5.27 12.01
N GLY A 321 11.80 5.01 10.71
CA GLY A 321 11.33 5.93 9.66
C GLY A 321 9.82 6.15 9.69
N PHE A 322 9.03 5.10 9.87
CA PHE A 322 7.58 5.23 10.09
C PHE A 322 7.28 6.08 11.32
N HIS A 323 7.95 5.80 12.44
CA HIS A 323 7.74 6.50 13.69
C HIS A 323 8.05 8.00 13.58
N VAL A 324 9.04 8.40 12.81
CA VAL A 324 9.35 9.82 12.55
C VAL A 324 8.12 10.55 11.98
N ILE A 325 7.39 9.93 11.07
CA ILE A 325 6.20 10.55 10.48
C ILE A 325 4.98 10.41 11.40
N ASP A 326 4.86 9.35 12.19
CA ASP A 326 3.84 9.25 13.22
C ASP A 326 3.92 10.41 14.19
N GLU A 327 5.13 10.70 14.70
CA GLU A 327 5.35 11.82 15.61
C GLU A 327 5.14 13.18 14.93
N HIS A 328 5.57 13.30 13.67
CA HIS A 328 5.29 14.50 12.88
C HIS A 328 3.77 14.72 12.72
N PHE A 329 3.00 13.69 12.37
CA PHE A 329 1.56 13.78 12.22
C PHE A 329 0.86 14.14 13.54
N ARG A 330 1.34 13.56 14.65
CA ARG A 330 0.79 13.76 15.98
C ARG A 330 1.07 15.16 16.55
N THR A 331 2.26 15.72 16.29
CA THR A 331 2.78 16.89 17.02
C THR A 331 2.97 18.15 16.18
N ALA A 332 3.13 18.04 14.86
CA ALA A 332 3.32 19.21 14.02
C ALA A 332 2.06 20.09 13.98
N PRO A 333 2.22 21.42 14.01
CA PRO A 333 1.09 22.33 13.86
C PRO A 333 0.44 22.19 12.47
N PRO A 334 -0.87 22.47 12.34
CA PRO A 334 -1.64 22.19 11.12
C PRO A 334 -1.01 22.73 9.83
N GLU A 335 -0.46 23.93 9.87
CA GLU A 335 0.16 24.61 8.74
C GLU A 335 1.47 23.97 8.24
N SER A 336 2.08 23.10 9.05
CA SER A 336 3.31 22.38 8.73
C SER A 336 3.17 20.85 8.84
N ASN A 337 1.97 20.34 9.04
CA ASN A 337 1.67 18.91 9.14
C ASN A 337 1.50 18.32 7.75
N ALA A 338 2.53 17.62 7.27
CA ALA A 338 2.59 17.14 5.89
C ALA A 338 1.45 16.16 5.52
N PRO A 339 1.15 15.11 6.32
CA PRO A 339 0.01 14.22 6.03
C PRO A 339 -1.32 14.96 5.99
N LEU A 340 -1.54 15.89 6.94
CA LEU A 340 -2.74 16.72 6.97
C LEU A 340 -2.88 17.53 5.69
N LEU A 341 -1.84 18.25 5.30
CA LEU A 341 -1.84 19.07 4.09
C LEU A 341 -2.12 18.24 2.84
N MET A 342 -1.45 17.09 2.67
CA MET A 342 -1.68 16.21 1.52
C MET A 342 -3.09 15.63 1.50
N GLY A 343 -3.63 15.25 2.65
CA GLY A 343 -5.02 14.78 2.77
C GLY A 343 -6.03 15.85 2.37
N LEU A 344 -5.85 17.06 2.87
CA LEU A 344 -6.72 18.21 2.58
C LEU A 344 -6.64 18.65 1.12
N LEU A 345 -5.45 18.62 0.49
CA LEU A 345 -5.30 18.86 -0.93
C LEU A 345 -6.04 17.80 -1.77
N GLY A 346 -5.99 16.53 -1.34
CA GLY A 346 -6.78 15.46 -1.99
C GLY A 346 -8.28 15.74 -1.94
N ILE A 347 -8.79 16.21 -0.80
CA ILE A 347 -10.19 16.62 -0.63
C ILE A 347 -10.52 17.83 -1.52
N TRP A 348 -9.64 18.84 -1.56
CA TRP A 348 -9.81 20.01 -2.40
C TRP A 348 -10.04 19.64 -3.87
N TYR A 349 -9.20 18.75 -4.40
CA TYR A 349 -9.33 18.33 -5.79
C TYR A 349 -10.49 17.34 -6.02
N GLY A 350 -10.67 16.38 -5.15
CA GLY A 350 -11.74 15.38 -5.29
C GLY A 350 -13.13 15.97 -5.16
N ASN A 351 -13.34 16.77 -4.14
CA ASN A 351 -14.67 17.25 -3.78
C ASN A 351 -15.04 18.62 -4.39
N PHE A 352 -14.07 19.49 -4.62
CA PHE A 352 -14.34 20.84 -5.11
C PHE A 352 -13.88 21.08 -6.56
N HIS A 353 -13.08 20.18 -7.14
CA HIS A 353 -12.61 20.25 -8.51
C HIS A 353 -12.96 19.02 -9.36
N ASP A 354 -13.74 18.09 -8.84
CA ASP A 354 -14.20 16.87 -9.53
C ASP A 354 -13.05 15.99 -10.08
N ALA A 355 -11.91 15.97 -9.39
CA ALA A 355 -10.81 15.08 -9.74
C ALA A 355 -11.08 13.68 -9.17
N GLN A 356 -11.40 12.73 -10.06
CA GLN A 356 -11.79 11.37 -9.69
C GLN A 356 -10.61 10.40 -9.56
N SER A 357 -9.41 10.83 -9.94
CA SER A 357 -8.20 10.02 -9.83
C SER A 357 -7.03 10.84 -9.32
N HIS A 358 -6.06 10.14 -8.73
CA HIS A 358 -4.81 10.70 -8.23
C HIS A 358 -3.65 9.86 -8.75
N ALA A 359 -2.69 10.49 -9.44
CA ALA A 359 -1.54 9.80 -9.97
C ALA A 359 -0.37 9.83 -8.95
N VAL A 360 0.32 8.70 -8.78
CA VAL A 360 1.55 8.62 -8.01
C VAL A 360 2.67 8.17 -8.92
N LEU A 361 3.65 9.04 -9.11
CA LEU A 361 4.66 8.97 -10.17
C LEU A 361 6.08 8.97 -9.57
N PRO A 362 6.56 7.82 -9.05
CA PRO A 362 7.90 7.74 -8.49
C PRO A 362 8.97 7.73 -9.58
N TYR A 363 9.96 8.60 -9.48
CA TYR A 363 11.15 8.61 -10.35
C TYR A 363 12.26 7.77 -9.71
N SER A 364 11.93 6.50 -9.50
CA SER A 364 12.83 5.47 -9.02
C SER A 364 12.35 4.10 -9.49
N HIS A 365 13.22 3.31 -10.10
CA HIS A 365 12.91 1.93 -10.50
C HIS A 365 12.56 1.06 -9.29
N TYR A 366 13.22 1.26 -8.17
CA TYR A 366 12.95 0.53 -6.93
C TYR A 366 11.54 0.74 -6.37
N LEU A 367 10.86 1.84 -6.72
CA LEU A 367 9.47 2.08 -6.33
C LEU A 367 8.45 1.57 -7.37
N SER A 368 8.82 0.62 -8.22
CA SER A 368 7.95 0.06 -9.28
C SER A 368 6.65 -0.53 -8.75
N ARG A 369 6.64 -1.06 -7.53
CA ARG A 369 5.45 -1.62 -6.86
C ARG A 369 4.78 -0.65 -5.88
N PHE A 370 5.33 0.55 -5.67
CA PHE A 370 4.82 1.49 -4.66
C PHE A 370 3.38 1.93 -4.95
N THR A 371 3.08 2.29 -6.20
CA THR A 371 1.72 2.69 -6.58
C THR A 371 0.71 1.55 -6.42
N ALA A 372 1.09 0.30 -6.75
CA ALA A 372 0.21 -0.86 -6.56
C ALA A 372 -0.09 -1.11 -5.07
N TYR A 373 0.88 -0.90 -4.18
CA TYR A 373 0.65 -0.93 -2.74
C TYR A 373 -0.32 0.19 -2.31
N LEU A 374 -0.12 1.41 -2.80
CA LEU A 374 -0.99 2.54 -2.48
C LEU A 374 -2.42 2.38 -3.02
N GLN A 375 -2.62 1.62 -4.08
CA GLN A 375 -3.97 1.27 -4.56
C GLN A 375 -4.76 0.56 -3.46
N GLN A 376 -4.19 -0.45 -2.83
CA GLN A 376 -4.86 -1.09 -1.71
C GLN A 376 -4.96 -0.15 -0.50
N LEU A 377 -3.87 0.53 -0.14
CA LEU A 377 -3.85 1.43 1.01
C LEU A 377 -4.94 2.49 0.95
N ASP A 378 -5.11 3.17 -0.18
CA ASP A 378 -6.06 4.29 -0.34
C ASP A 378 -7.47 3.79 -0.75
N MET A 379 -7.56 2.99 -1.83
CA MET A 379 -8.84 2.64 -2.42
C MET A 379 -9.65 1.66 -1.55
N GLU A 380 -9.00 0.73 -0.85
CA GLU A 380 -9.68 -0.16 0.10
C GLU A 380 -10.05 0.57 1.39
N SER A 381 -9.25 1.55 1.82
CA SER A 381 -9.56 2.36 3.00
C SER A 381 -10.69 3.34 2.73
N ASN A 382 -10.60 4.12 1.68
CA ASN A 382 -11.47 5.27 1.45
C ASN A 382 -12.49 5.08 0.31
N GLY A 383 -12.47 3.94 -0.39
CA GLY A 383 -13.50 3.59 -1.36
C GLY A 383 -14.80 3.17 -0.68
N LYS A 384 -15.45 4.10 0.02
CA LYS A 384 -16.64 3.86 0.84
C LYS A 384 -17.81 4.72 0.37
N SER A 385 -19.02 4.18 0.46
CA SER A 385 -20.26 4.86 0.09
C SER A 385 -21.20 5.11 1.27
N VAL A 386 -20.73 4.80 2.49
CA VAL A 386 -21.51 4.93 3.73
C VAL A 386 -20.64 5.58 4.79
N ASP A 387 -21.19 6.54 5.53
CA ASP A 387 -20.52 7.17 6.65
C ASP A 387 -20.56 6.31 7.94
N ARG A 388 -19.85 6.73 8.98
CA ARG A 388 -19.79 6.02 10.27
C ARG A 388 -21.16 5.94 10.99
N ASP A 389 -22.09 6.81 10.63
CA ASP A 389 -23.47 6.78 11.16
C ASP A 389 -24.38 5.85 10.35
N GLY A 390 -23.85 5.13 9.34
CA GLY A 390 -24.59 4.21 8.48
C GLY A 390 -25.42 4.89 7.38
N ARG A 391 -25.13 6.15 7.04
CA ARG A 391 -25.85 6.92 6.04
C ARG A 391 -25.12 6.88 4.68
N PRO A 392 -25.79 6.70 3.55
CA PRO A 392 -25.18 6.83 2.23
C PRO A 392 -24.59 8.24 2.05
N VAL A 393 -23.33 8.36 1.62
CA VAL A 393 -22.67 9.64 1.37
C VAL A 393 -23.08 10.24 0.03
N GLU A 394 -23.14 11.57 -0.05
CA GLU A 394 -23.47 12.35 -1.27
C GLU A 394 -22.23 13.04 -1.87
N TRP A 395 -21.07 12.87 -1.25
CA TRP A 395 -19.78 13.44 -1.69
C TRP A 395 -18.86 12.36 -2.25
N GLN A 396 -17.88 12.77 -3.03
CA GLN A 396 -16.81 11.89 -3.51
C GLN A 396 -15.95 11.41 -2.35
N THR A 397 -15.61 10.13 -2.33
CA THR A 397 -14.66 9.52 -1.41
C THR A 397 -13.44 9.01 -2.19
N GLY A 398 -12.65 8.11 -1.68
CA GLY A 398 -11.40 7.60 -2.23
C GLY A 398 -11.20 7.71 -3.75
N PRO A 399 -10.17 8.43 -4.22
CA PRO A 399 -9.88 8.56 -5.64
C PRO A 399 -9.38 7.24 -6.24
N VAL A 400 -9.46 7.09 -7.56
CA VAL A 400 -8.73 6.03 -8.26
C VAL A 400 -7.24 6.36 -8.22
N VAL A 401 -6.45 5.58 -7.48
CA VAL A 401 -5.00 5.73 -7.39
C VAL A 401 -4.33 4.93 -8.50
N TRP A 402 -3.42 5.56 -9.24
CA TRP A 402 -2.72 4.93 -10.36
C TRP A 402 -1.38 5.60 -10.64
N GLY A 403 -0.55 4.97 -11.46
CA GLY A 403 0.74 5.52 -11.86
C GLY A 403 1.79 4.42 -12.02
N THR A 404 2.91 4.79 -12.59
CA THR A 404 4.08 3.93 -12.78
C THR A 404 5.36 4.77 -12.64
N PRO A 405 6.53 4.16 -12.50
CA PRO A 405 7.76 4.92 -12.44
C PRO A 405 8.00 5.81 -13.67
N GLY A 406 8.47 7.03 -13.43
CA GLY A 406 9.18 7.82 -14.45
C GLY A 406 10.55 7.17 -14.74
N THR A 407 11.06 7.26 -15.97
CA THR A 407 10.49 7.96 -17.15
C THR A 407 9.48 7.12 -17.96
N ASN A 408 9.29 5.85 -17.63
CA ASN A 408 8.41 4.94 -18.38
C ASN A 408 6.99 5.51 -18.56
N GLY A 409 6.40 6.06 -17.48
CA GLY A 409 5.08 6.68 -17.53
C GLY A 409 4.97 7.81 -18.57
N GLN A 410 6.05 8.58 -18.79
CA GLN A 410 6.08 9.65 -19.78
C GLN A 410 5.77 9.14 -21.20
N HIS A 411 6.20 7.92 -21.50
CA HIS A 411 6.02 7.27 -22.81
C HIS A 411 4.76 6.40 -22.89
N ALA A 412 3.96 6.35 -21.80
CA ALA A 412 2.75 5.54 -21.75
C ALA A 412 1.46 6.39 -21.73
N TYR A 413 1.35 7.35 -20.80
CA TYR A 413 0.08 8.05 -20.57
C TYR A 413 0.22 9.54 -20.24
N TYR A 414 1.40 10.14 -20.27
CA TYR A 414 1.55 11.56 -19.98
C TYR A 414 0.85 12.46 -21.02
N GLN A 415 0.60 11.95 -22.22
CA GLN A 415 -0.27 12.64 -23.20
C GLN A 415 -1.63 12.99 -22.58
N LEU A 416 -2.25 12.06 -21.83
CA LEU A 416 -3.50 12.30 -21.13
C LEU A 416 -3.36 13.36 -20.03
N ILE A 417 -2.27 13.28 -19.25
CA ILE A 417 -2.06 14.20 -18.13
C ILE A 417 -1.82 15.63 -18.65
N HIS A 418 -1.02 15.80 -19.72
CA HIS A 418 -0.70 17.12 -20.27
C HIS A 418 -1.82 17.76 -21.07
N GLN A 419 -2.50 17.00 -21.94
CA GLN A 419 -3.42 17.55 -22.94
C GLN A 419 -4.83 16.93 -22.91
N GLY A 420 -5.06 15.97 -21.99
CA GLY A 420 -6.40 15.40 -21.82
C GLY A 420 -7.37 16.39 -21.19
N THR A 421 -8.63 15.96 -21.10
CA THR A 421 -9.73 16.78 -20.55
C THR A 421 -9.96 16.55 -19.05
N LYS A 422 -9.22 15.63 -18.42
CA LYS A 422 -9.33 15.28 -17.00
C LYS A 422 -8.39 16.12 -16.15
N LEU A 423 -8.85 16.56 -14.99
CA LEU A 423 -7.97 17.09 -13.96
C LEU A 423 -7.41 15.90 -13.15
N ILE A 424 -6.11 15.76 -13.16
CA ILE A 424 -5.41 14.66 -12.50
C ILE A 424 -4.34 15.25 -11.59
N PRO A 425 -4.60 15.42 -10.28
CA PRO A 425 -3.56 15.73 -9.31
C PRO A 425 -2.52 14.60 -9.28
N ALA A 426 -1.25 14.96 -9.14
CA ALA A 426 -0.18 13.99 -9.19
C ALA A 426 0.89 14.23 -8.12
N ASP A 427 1.34 13.15 -7.47
CA ASP A 427 2.50 13.16 -6.59
C ASP A 427 3.72 12.65 -7.36
N PHE A 428 4.75 13.48 -7.43
CA PHE A 428 6.05 13.15 -7.99
C PHE A 428 7.02 12.84 -6.85
N ILE A 429 7.62 11.65 -6.85
CA ILE A 429 8.55 11.22 -5.79
C ILE A 429 9.93 11.05 -6.41
N GLY A 430 10.94 11.72 -5.85
CA GLY A 430 12.31 11.67 -6.35
C GLY A 430 13.35 11.68 -5.23
N PHE A 431 14.58 11.29 -5.57
CA PHE A 431 15.70 11.17 -4.64
C PHE A 431 16.90 11.93 -5.16
N ALA A 432 17.61 12.64 -4.25
CA ALA A 432 18.77 13.44 -4.63
C ALA A 432 19.98 12.56 -5.01
N ARG A 433 20.06 11.36 -4.48
CA ARG A 433 21.13 10.39 -4.76
C ARG A 433 20.54 9.01 -5.07
N PRO A 434 21.19 8.24 -5.97
CA PRO A 434 20.87 6.84 -6.15
C PRO A 434 21.31 6.03 -4.93
N VAL A 435 20.52 5.01 -4.56
CA VAL A 435 20.79 4.15 -3.40
C VAL A 435 21.86 3.08 -3.67
N ALA A 436 22.07 2.69 -4.93
CA ALA A 436 23.04 1.69 -5.30
C ALA A 436 24.42 2.34 -5.54
N ASP A 437 25.50 1.61 -5.25
CA ASP A 437 26.85 1.99 -5.68
C ASP A 437 26.97 1.79 -7.19
N LEU A 438 26.69 2.84 -7.92
CA LEU A 438 26.66 2.86 -9.38
C LEU A 438 28.00 3.34 -9.95
N SER A 439 28.35 2.83 -11.15
CA SER A 439 29.43 3.41 -11.95
C SER A 439 29.14 4.86 -12.31
N GLU A 440 30.16 5.62 -12.66
CA GLU A 440 30.02 7.06 -13.01
C GLU A 440 29.02 7.27 -14.17
N ASP A 441 29.00 6.37 -15.17
CA ASP A 441 28.05 6.45 -16.28
C ASP A 441 26.60 6.27 -15.80
N LEU A 442 26.34 5.37 -14.85
CA LEU A 442 25.03 5.15 -14.28
C LEU A 442 24.61 6.28 -13.32
N LYS A 443 25.56 6.95 -12.66
CA LYS A 443 25.27 8.17 -11.88
C LYS A 443 24.82 9.31 -12.79
N ALA A 444 25.43 9.46 -13.98
CA ALA A 444 24.99 10.45 -14.97
C ALA A 444 23.56 10.18 -15.47
N GLN A 445 23.12 8.92 -15.54
CA GLN A 445 21.74 8.58 -15.83
C GLN A 445 20.77 9.00 -14.73
N HIS A 446 21.20 9.01 -13.47
CA HIS A 446 20.38 9.53 -12.38
C HIS A 446 20.12 11.03 -12.51
N ASP A 447 21.11 11.83 -12.88
CA ASP A 447 20.94 13.26 -13.14
C ASP A 447 19.97 13.50 -14.31
N LEU A 448 20.05 12.69 -15.37
CA LEU A 448 19.09 12.74 -16.48
C LEU A 448 17.67 12.39 -16.02
N LEU A 449 17.50 11.39 -15.17
CA LEU A 449 16.22 11.02 -14.56
C LEU A 449 15.64 12.19 -13.78
N MET A 450 16.46 12.82 -12.92
CA MET A 450 16.04 13.96 -12.09
C MET A 450 15.76 15.22 -12.91
N ALA A 451 16.48 15.44 -14.01
CA ALA A 451 16.15 16.50 -14.96
C ALA A 451 14.74 16.33 -15.55
N ASN A 452 14.36 15.10 -15.93
CA ASN A 452 13.01 14.78 -16.38
C ASN A 452 11.98 14.97 -15.25
N PHE A 453 12.27 14.52 -14.04
CA PHE A 453 11.43 14.72 -12.86
C PHE A 453 11.03 16.21 -12.67
N PHE A 454 12.01 17.12 -12.66
CA PHE A 454 11.74 18.54 -12.50
C PHE A 454 11.07 19.15 -13.73
N ALA A 455 11.49 18.77 -14.93
CA ALA A 455 10.92 19.28 -16.17
C ALA A 455 9.43 18.93 -16.32
N GLN A 456 9.02 17.71 -15.93
CA GLN A 456 7.62 17.30 -16.02
C GLN A 456 6.73 18.09 -15.06
N THR A 457 7.14 18.29 -13.81
CA THR A 457 6.36 19.11 -12.87
C THR A 457 6.26 20.56 -13.30
N GLN A 458 7.29 21.11 -13.95
CA GLN A 458 7.27 22.45 -14.55
C GLN A 458 6.32 22.52 -15.74
N ALA A 459 6.42 21.56 -16.66
CA ALA A 459 5.58 21.54 -17.87
C ALA A 459 4.09 21.36 -17.54
N LEU A 460 3.76 20.51 -16.56
CA LEU A 460 2.41 20.32 -16.08
C LEU A 460 1.83 21.58 -15.44
N ALA A 461 2.62 22.31 -14.65
CA ALA A 461 2.16 23.52 -13.98
C ALA A 461 1.98 24.69 -14.95
N PHE A 462 2.98 24.97 -15.78
CA PHE A 462 3.04 26.21 -16.55
C PHE A 462 2.58 26.06 -18.00
N GLY A 463 2.61 24.85 -18.55
CA GLY A 463 2.24 24.59 -19.93
C GLY A 463 3.10 25.34 -20.94
N LYS A 464 2.53 25.55 -22.14
CA LYS A 464 3.09 26.33 -23.24
C LYS A 464 1.97 26.99 -24.01
N THR A 465 1.99 28.32 -24.11
CA THR A 465 0.91 29.08 -24.74
C THR A 465 0.95 28.98 -26.27
N ALA A 466 -0.15 29.33 -26.93
CA ALA A 466 -0.21 29.37 -28.38
C ALA A 466 0.77 30.40 -28.98
N GLU A 467 1.00 31.51 -28.28
CA GLU A 467 1.98 32.55 -28.67
C GLU A 467 3.41 32.02 -28.61
N GLU A 468 3.76 31.29 -27.52
CA GLU A 468 5.06 30.64 -27.38
C GLU A 468 5.28 29.59 -28.47
N VAL A 469 4.24 28.83 -28.83
CA VAL A 469 4.31 27.85 -29.93
C VAL A 469 4.52 28.51 -31.27
N ARG A 470 3.78 29.64 -31.58
CA ARG A 470 3.98 30.41 -32.82
C ARG A 470 5.38 31.00 -32.92
N ALA A 471 5.93 31.45 -31.79
CA ALA A 471 7.29 32.02 -31.76
C ALA A 471 8.38 31.00 -32.14
N GLU A 472 8.08 29.68 -32.07
CA GLU A 472 8.96 28.61 -32.55
C GLU A 472 8.92 28.43 -34.08
N GLY A 473 8.07 29.16 -34.78
CA GLY A 473 7.97 29.12 -36.25
C GLY A 473 7.25 27.88 -36.79
N VAL A 474 6.39 27.23 -35.98
CA VAL A 474 5.59 26.09 -36.45
C VAL A 474 4.43 26.55 -37.31
N PRO A 475 3.95 25.74 -38.29
CA PRO A 475 2.76 26.01 -39.06
C PRO A 475 1.51 26.25 -38.20
N GLU A 476 0.62 27.16 -38.59
CA GLU A 476 -0.53 27.58 -37.78
C GLU A 476 -1.46 26.38 -37.42
N GLU A 477 -1.61 25.42 -38.33
CA GLU A 477 -2.39 24.20 -38.11
C GLU A 477 -1.79 23.30 -37.02
N GLN A 478 -0.52 23.47 -36.66
CA GLN A 478 0.15 22.74 -35.58
C GLN A 478 0.16 23.51 -34.25
N VAL A 479 -0.24 24.77 -34.21
CA VAL A 479 -0.21 25.60 -32.99
C VAL A 479 -1.14 25.01 -31.93
N ALA A 480 -2.39 24.73 -32.27
CA ALA A 480 -3.35 24.19 -31.30
C ALA A 480 -2.93 22.83 -30.75
N PRO A 481 -2.51 21.82 -31.56
CA PRO A 481 -2.01 20.55 -31.05
C PRO A 481 -0.75 20.63 -30.17
N ARG A 482 0.08 21.66 -30.37
CA ARG A 482 1.32 21.86 -29.60
C ARG A 482 1.18 22.83 -28.42
N THR A 483 -0.02 23.32 -28.17
CA THR A 483 -0.33 24.16 -27.02
C THR A 483 -0.59 23.26 -25.80
N PHE A 484 0.04 23.59 -24.70
CA PHE A 484 -0.13 22.87 -23.40
C PHE A 484 -0.82 23.82 -22.42
N ARG A 485 -1.97 23.42 -21.91
CA ARG A 485 -2.79 24.29 -21.05
C ARG A 485 -2.11 24.66 -19.74
N GLY A 486 -1.24 23.77 -19.21
CA GLY A 486 -0.73 23.89 -17.87
C GLY A 486 -1.82 23.68 -16.81
N ASN A 487 -1.62 24.22 -15.61
CA ASN A 487 -2.56 24.16 -14.48
C ASN A 487 -2.88 22.74 -13.99
N HIS A 488 -1.98 21.78 -14.24
CA HIS A 488 -2.08 20.45 -13.66
C HIS A 488 -1.38 20.45 -12.30
N PRO A 489 -2.12 20.23 -11.20
CA PRO A 489 -1.55 20.31 -9.86
C PRO A 489 -0.62 19.16 -9.56
N THR A 490 0.54 19.48 -8.96
CA THR A 490 1.51 18.47 -8.56
C THR A 490 2.05 18.73 -7.15
N THR A 491 2.14 17.66 -6.35
CA THR A 491 2.98 17.60 -5.16
C THR A 491 4.33 17.02 -5.56
N THR A 492 5.42 17.64 -5.16
CA THR A 492 6.77 17.10 -5.35
C THR A 492 7.33 16.66 -4.00
N ILE A 493 7.60 15.36 -3.86
CA ILE A 493 8.23 14.76 -2.68
C ILE A 493 9.68 14.46 -3.03
N LEU A 494 10.61 15.14 -2.37
CA LEU A 494 12.04 14.96 -2.58
C LEU A 494 12.70 14.47 -1.28
N ALA A 495 13.44 13.38 -1.35
CA ALA A 495 14.22 12.85 -0.25
C ALA A 495 15.70 12.73 -0.62
N PRO A 496 16.62 12.62 0.36
CA PRO A 496 18.05 12.48 0.07
C PRO A 496 18.37 11.21 -0.73
N GLU A 497 17.82 10.06 -0.32
CA GLU A 497 18.10 8.73 -0.86
C GLU A 497 17.00 7.75 -0.41
N LEU A 498 16.72 6.70 -1.17
CA LEU A 498 15.73 5.67 -0.79
C LEU A 498 16.37 4.67 0.20
N THR A 499 16.49 5.06 1.46
CA THR A 499 16.92 4.19 2.56
C THR A 499 15.74 3.43 3.18
N PRO A 500 15.96 2.42 4.05
CA PRO A 500 14.88 1.80 4.82
C PRO A 500 14.06 2.83 5.61
N SER A 501 14.72 3.77 6.30
CA SER A 501 14.04 4.86 7.02
C SER A 501 13.17 5.72 6.10
N VAL A 502 13.69 6.13 4.93
CA VAL A 502 12.94 6.96 3.97
C VAL A 502 11.74 6.20 3.39
N LEU A 503 11.85 4.88 3.16
CA LEU A 503 10.69 4.08 2.76
C LEU A 503 9.61 4.07 3.85
N GLY A 504 10.00 3.86 5.10
CA GLY A 504 9.08 3.94 6.25
C GLY A 504 8.38 5.30 6.33
N GLN A 505 9.14 6.38 6.17
CA GLN A 505 8.60 7.74 6.14
C GLN A 505 7.61 7.96 5.00
N LEU A 506 7.91 7.49 3.79
CA LEU A 506 7.00 7.60 2.64
C LEU A 506 5.69 6.85 2.89
N VAL A 507 5.75 5.64 3.42
CA VAL A 507 4.55 4.85 3.67
C VAL A 507 3.69 5.48 4.76
N ALA A 508 4.27 5.86 5.91
CA ALA A 508 3.54 6.52 6.98
C ALA A 508 2.90 7.85 6.53
N LEU A 509 3.58 8.61 5.64
CA LEU A 509 3.02 9.81 5.05
C LEU A 509 1.69 9.53 4.32
N TYR A 510 1.63 8.46 3.53
CA TYR A 510 0.40 8.08 2.82
C TYR A 510 -0.63 7.41 3.74
N GLU A 511 -0.23 6.63 4.74
CA GLU A 511 -1.15 6.07 5.73
C GLU A 511 -1.93 7.18 6.45
N HIS A 512 -1.22 8.21 6.92
CA HIS A 512 -1.85 9.33 7.60
C HIS A 512 -2.59 10.28 6.65
N LYS A 513 -2.15 10.44 5.39
CA LYS A 513 -2.93 11.15 4.34
C LYS A 513 -4.30 10.49 4.17
N VAL A 514 -4.34 9.17 4.03
CA VAL A 514 -5.57 8.38 3.88
C VAL A 514 -6.46 8.50 5.12
N PHE A 515 -5.87 8.44 6.32
CA PHE A 515 -6.57 8.67 7.58
C PHE A 515 -7.26 10.04 7.61
N VAL A 516 -6.53 11.12 7.26
CA VAL A 516 -7.07 12.49 7.23
C VAL A 516 -8.29 12.58 6.32
N GLN A 517 -8.20 12.02 5.14
CA GLN A 517 -9.31 12.04 4.18
C GLN A 517 -10.53 11.28 4.73
N GLY A 518 -10.33 10.08 5.26
CA GLY A 518 -11.40 9.29 5.87
C GLY A 518 -12.07 9.98 7.06
N ALA A 519 -11.27 10.68 7.88
CA ALA A 519 -11.77 11.45 9.02
C ALA A 519 -12.65 12.62 8.57
N VAL A 520 -12.21 13.40 7.58
CA VAL A 520 -13.01 14.50 7.02
C VAL A 520 -14.29 13.99 6.39
N TRP A 521 -14.24 12.90 5.62
CA TRP A 521 -15.42 12.30 5.00
C TRP A 521 -16.33 11.56 5.98
N ASN A 522 -15.92 11.41 7.23
CA ASN A 522 -16.61 10.64 8.27
C ASN A 522 -16.90 9.18 7.85
N ILE A 523 -15.96 8.54 7.16
CA ILE A 523 -16.07 7.14 6.72
C ILE A 523 -15.19 6.22 7.57
N ASP A 524 -15.51 4.93 7.62
CA ASP A 524 -14.66 3.94 8.29
C ASP A 524 -13.57 3.45 7.33
N SER A 525 -12.35 4.00 7.49
CA SER A 525 -11.21 3.70 6.60
C SER A 525 -10.52 2.37 6.90
N PHE A 526 -10.90 1.66 7.95
CA PHE A 526 -10.13 0.51 8.47
C PHE A 526 -10.85 -0.83 8.36
N ASP A 527 -12.07 -0.85 7.80
CA ASP A 527 -12.79 -2.06 7.40
C ASP A 527 -12.67 -2.30 5.88
N GLN A 528 -13.23 -3.43 5.38
CA GLN A 528 -13.21 -3.82 3.97
C GLN A 528 -14.41 -4.70 3.56
N TRP A 529 -15.61 -4.33 3.95
CA TRP A 529 -16.84 -5.09 3.67
C TRP A 529 -17.09 -5.33 2.16
N GLY A 530 -16.61 -4.43 1.30
CA GLY A 530 -16.77 -4.50 -0.15
C GLY A 530 -16.17 -5.73 -0.81
N VAL A 531 -15.21 -6.41 -0.18
CA VAL A 531 -14.57 -7.62 -0.75
C VAL A 531 -15.23 -8.93 -0.30
N GLU A 532 -16.23 -8.90 0.59
CA GLU A 532 -16.81 -10.13 1.16
C GLU A 532 -17.82 -10.80 0.22
N LEU A 533 -18.66 -10.01 -0.49
CA LEU A 533 -19.71 -10.55 -1.36
C LEU A 533 -19.14 -11.46 -2.47
N GLY A 534 -18.05 -11.03 -3.11
CA GLY A 534 -17.41 -11.81 -4.17
C GLY A 534 -16.95 -13.19 -3.69
N LYS A 535 -16.37 -13.28 -2.49
CA LYS A 535 -15.94 -14.56 -1.88
C LYS A 535 -17.11 -15.51 -1.63
N VAL A 536 -18.23 -14.98 -1.15
CA VAL A 536 -19.46 -15.78 -0.91
C VAL A 536 -20.01 -16.32 -2.24
N LEU A 537 -20.03 -15.49 -3.28
CA LEU A 537 -20.53 -15.89 -4.60
C LEU A 537 -19.58 -16.90 -5.27
N ALA A 538 -18.27 -16.73 -5.17
CA ALA A 538 -17.28 -17.66 -5.73
C ALA A 538 -17.48 -19.09 -5.20
N LYS A 539 -17.66 -19.25 -3.89
CA LYS A 539 -17.97 -20.57 -3.27
C LYS A 539 -19.25 -21.22 -3.81
N ARG A 540 -20.22 -20.42 -4.28
CA ARG A 540 -21.46 -20.93 -4.89
C ARG A 540 -21.27 -21.35 -6.33
N VAL A 541 -20.37 -20.68 -7.07
CA VAL A 541 -20.10 -20.97 -8.49
C VAL A 541 -19.16 -22.16 -8.65
N GLU A 542 -18.21 -22.35 -7.74
CA GLU A 542 -17.16 -23.38 -7.83
C GLU A 542 -17.67 -24.80 -8.13
N PRO A 543 -18.73 -25.33 -7.46
CA PRO A 543 -19.27 -26.66 -7.79
C PRO A 543 -19.78 -26.77 -9.22
N ALA A 544 -20.34 -25.69 -9.78
CA ALA A 544 -20.80 -25.70 -11.18
C ALA A 544 -19.65 -25.86 -12.19
N LEU A 545 -18.44 -25.40 -11.84
CA LEU A 545 -17.26 -25.50 -12.71
C LEU A 545 -16.64 -26.89 -12.69
N SER A 546 -16.63 -27.57 -11.54
CA SER A 546 -15.98 -28.87 -11.33
C SER A 546 -16.90 -30.07 -11.57
N GLU A 547 -18.10 -30.05 -11.01
CA GLU A 547 -19.01 -31.21 -10.98
C GLU A 547 -20.11 -31.13 -12.05
N GLY A 548 -20.25 -30.02 -12.74
CA GLY A 548 -21.31 -29.81 -13.71
C GLY A 548 -22.70 -29.71 -13.07
N ALA A 549 -22.78 -29.46 -11.77
CA ALA A 549 -24.00 -29.31 -11.05
C ALA A 549 -24.79 -28.06 -11.50
N ASP A 550 -26.08 -28.15 -11.58
CA ASP A 550 -26.95 -26.96 -11.66
C ASP A 550 -26.84 -26.20 -10.33
N VAL A 551 -26.43 -24.95 -10.38
CA VAL A 551 -26.32 -24.09 -9.20
C VAL A 551 -27.53 -23.16 -9.16
N PRO A 552 -28.53 -23.42 -8.29
CA PRO A 552 -29.68 -22.55 -8.16
C PRO A 552 -29.31 -21.14 -7.74
N GLY A 553 -29.91 -20.14 -8.38
CA GLY A 553 -29.80 -18.74 -8.00
C GLY A 553 -28.60 -18.01 -8.62
N LEU A 554 -27.97 -18.53 -9.66
CA LEU A 554 -27.14 -17.76 -10.56
C LEU A 554 -28.02 -16.88 -11.45
N ASP A 555 -27.57 -15.65 -11.72
CA ASP A 555 -28.21 -14.83 -12.74
C ASP A 555 -27.99 -15.43 -14.13
N PRO A 556 -28.84 -15.09 -15.12
CA PRO A 556 -28.80 -15.71 -16.45
C PRO A 556 -27.46 -15.53 -17.19
N SER A 557 -26.74 -14.39 -16.97
CA SER A 557 -25.46 -14.13 -17.59
C SER A 557 -24.37 -15.02 -17.02
N THR A 558 -24.29 -15.11 -15.68
CA THR A 558 -23.32 -15.98 -15.00
C THR A 558 -23.56 -17.45 -15.35
N ALA A 559 -24.82 -17.90 -15.39
CA ALA A 559 -25.16 -19.28 -15.77
C ALA A 559 -24.73 -19.62 -17.20
N ALA A 560 -24.97 -18.72 -18.16
CA ALA A 560 -24.54 -18.90 -19.55
C ALA A 560 -23.02 -18.96 -19.67
N LEU A 561 -22.29 -18.03 -19.01
CA LEU A 561 -20.83 -18.01 -19.03
C LEU A 561 -20.20 -19.27 -18.41
N VAL A 562 -20.79 -19.80 -17.34
CA VAL A 562 -20.35 -21.07 -16.73
C VAL A 562 -20.58 -22.23 -17.70
N ALA A 563 -21.69 -22.27 -18.44
CA ALA A 563 -21.93 -23.29 -19.46
C ALA A 563 -20.90 -23.20 -20.61
N ASP A 564 -20.67 -22.00 -21.14
CA ASP A 564 -19.67 -21.75 -22.19
C ASP A 564 -18.25 -22.11 -21.74
N TYR A 565 -17.86 -21.73 -20.50
CA TYR A 565 -16.56 -22.10 -19.92
C TYR A 565 -16.38 -23.62 -19.90
N ARG A 566 -17.39 -24.38 -19.48
CA ARG A 566 -17.34 -25.85 -19.44
C ARG A 566 -17.18 -26.45 -20.83
N GLU A 567 -17.91 -25.92 -21.82
CA GLU A 567 -17.76 -26.34 -23.22
C GLU A 567 -16.36 -26.06 -23.74
N LEU A 568 -15.85 -24.86 -23.53
CA LEU A 568 -14.49 -24.46 -23.97
C LEU A 568 -13.40 -25.29 -23.30
N LYS A 569 -13.56 -25.62 -22.02
CA LYS A 569 -12.60 -26.44 -21.26
C LYS A 569 -12.50 -27.87 -21.81
N LEU A 570 -13.60 -28.41 -22.37
CA LEU A 570 -13.65 -29.75 -22.94
C LEU A 570 -13.20 -29.79 -24.42
N ARG A 571 -13.06 -28.65 -25.09
CA ARG A 571 -12.51 -28.60 -26.46
C ARG A 571 -11.01 -28.90 -26.40
N GLU A 572 -10.60 -30.03 -27.00
CA GLU A 572 -9.17 -30.30 -27.21
C GLU A 572 -8.56 -29.14 -28.00
N VAL A 573 -7.45 -28.61 -27.53
CA VAL A 573 -6.62 -27.65 -28.28
C VAL A 573 -6.03 -28.46 -29.43
N LYS A 574 -6.60 -28.30 -30.64
CA LYS A 574 -6.06 -28.91 -31.87
C LYS A 574 -4.76 -28.24 -32.29
#